data_7e31ebf0231455224f0f7df218306712
#
_entry.id   7e31ebf0231455224f0f7df218306712
#
_cell.length_a   1.000
_cell.length_b   1.000
_cell.length_c   1.000
_cell.angle_alpha   90.00
_cell.angle_beta   90.00
_cell.angle_gamma   90.00
#
_symmetry.space_group_name_H-M   'P 1'
#
loop_
_entity.id
_entity.type
_entity.pdbx_description
1 polymer ?
#
loop_
_entity_poly.entity_id
_entity_poly.type
_entity_poly.pdbx_seq_one_letter_code
_entity_poly.pdbx_strand_id
1 'polypeptide(L)'
;PRRFFTTPETAAATVEECLRHDAPLHMFTRYAYEDVDFGNGIVVKEGDSIGLLLGMANRDPSAFAEPDSFLPDRPDQKNVSFGAGIHFCIGAPLARLELQTSLKVLFERYPGLRAVEEPTYRNSFHFHGLERLMVTV
;
A
#
# COMPACT_ATOMS: atom_id res chain seq x y z
N PRO A 1 8.39 16.30 4.46
CA PRO A 1 7.58 15.21 5.08
C PRO A 1 7.01 15.58 6.45
N ARG A 2 7.77 16.30 7.32
CA ARG A 2 7.35 16.66 8.69
C ARG A 2 5.92 17.24 8.79
N ARG A 3 5.50 18.07 7.82
CA ARG A 3 4.16 18.68 7.81
C ARG A 3 3.01 17.66 7.82
N PHE A 4 3.26 16.43 7.38
CA PHE A 4 2.28 15.36 7.31
C PHE A 4 2.12 14.58 8.63
N PHE A 5 2.96 14.84 9.63
CA PHE A 5 2.99 14.13 10.91
C PHE A 5 2.86 15.08 12.11
N THR A 6 2.12 16.17 11.95
CA THR A 6 1.95 17.20 12.97
C THR A 6 0.91 16.83 14.03
N THR A 7 -0.12 16.08 13.64
CA THR A 7 -1.16 15.56 14.55
C THR A 7 -1.37 14.07 14.33
N PRO A 8 -2.01 13.34 15.26
CA PRO A 8 -2.36 11.94 15.05
C PRO A 8 -3.21 11.72 13.79
N GLU A 9 -4.15 12.63 13.50
CA GLU A 9 -5.05 12.54 12.36
C GLU A 9 -4.29 12.69 11.04
N THR A 10 -3.40 13.68 10.92
CA THR A 10 -2.59 13.87 9.72
C THR A 10 -1.58 12.73 9.53
N ALA A 11 -1.03 12.18 10.61
CA ALA A 11 -0.17 11.00 10.55
C ALA A 11 -0.94 9.77 10.05
N ALA A 12 -2.14 9.52 10.58
CA ALA A 12 -2.98 8.41 10.15
C ALA A 12 -3.34 8.52 8.67
N ALA A 13 -3.83 9.69 8.24
CA ALA A 13 -4.19 9.97 6.86
C ALA A 13 -2.99 9.79 5.90
N THR A 14 -1.82 10.28 6.29
CA THR A 14 -0.60 10.14 5.50
C THR A 14 -0.17 8.68 5.37
N VAL A 15 -0.25 7.90 6.45
CA VAL A 15 0.09 6.46 6.42
C VAL A 15 -0.84 5.69 5.50
N GLU A 16 -2.17 5.95 5.54
CA GLU A 16 -3.10 5.31 4.61
C GLU A 16 -2.79 5.66 3.15
N GLU A 17 -2.44 6.91 2.87
CA GLU A 17 -2.05 7.32 1.52
C GLU A 17 -0.70 6.72 1.08
N CYS A 18 0.28 6.58 1.98
CA CYS A 18 1.51 5.84 1.68
C CYS A 18 1.19 4.39 1.28
N LEU A 19 0.36 3.70 2.07
CA LEU A 19 -0.05 2.33 1.82
C LEU A 19 -0.81 2.19 0.48
N ARG A 20 -1.70 3.14 0.17
CA ARG A 20 -2.43 3.16 -1.09
C ARG A 20 -1.49 3.42 -2.27
N HIS A 21 -0.73 4.51 -2.20
CA HIS A 21 0.05 5.03 -3.33
C HIS A 21 1.21 4.11 -3.71
N ASP A 22 1.83 3.48 -2.73
CA ASP A 22 2.95 2.57 -2.95
C ASP A 22 2.82 1.35 -2.03
N ALA A 23 1.92 0.44 -2.43
CA ALA A 23 1.60 -0.75 -1.64
C ALA A 23 2.84 -1.66 -1.50
N PRO A 24 3.24 -2.04 -0.27
CA PRO A 24 4.42 -2.89 -0.07
C PRO A 24 4.23 -4.32 -0.59
N LEU A 25 2.97 -4.75 -0.78
CA LEU A 25 2.60 -6.00 -1.44
C LEU A 25 1.84 -5.67 -2.72
N HIS A 26 2.44 -6.01 -3.86
CA HIS A 26 1.85 -5.74 -5.17
C HIS A 26 0.86 -6.82 -5.62
N MET A 27 1.08 -8.07 -5.22
CA MET A 27 0.27 -9.18 -5.70
C MET A 27 0.07 -10.27 -4.65
N PHE A 28 -1.14 -10.82 -4.58
CA PHE A 28 -1.45 -12.10 -3.95
C PHE A 28 -1.94 -13.10 -4.98
N THR A 29 -1.75 -14.38 -4.69
CA THR A 29 -2.31 -15.47 -5.49
C THR A 29 -3.49 -16.11 -4.76
N ARG A 30 -4.51 -16.50 -5.52
CA ARG A 30 -5.64 -17.34 -5.10
C ARG A 30 -5.75 -18.54 -6.02
N TYR A 31 -6.29 -19.61 -5.50
CA TYR A 31 -6.60 -20.83 -6.26
C TYR A 31 -8.09 -21.07 -6.22
N ALA A 32 -8.67 -21.41 -7.36
CA ALA A 32 -10.07 -21.78 -7.44
C ALA A 32 -10.25 -23.23 -7.00
N TYR A 33 -11.12 -23.48 -6.03
CA TYR A 33 -11.50 -24.83 -5.57
C TYR A 33 -12.75 -25.34 -6.28
N GLU A 34 -13.38 -24.51 -7.07
CA GLU A 34 -14.54 -24.79 -7.92
C GLU A 34 -14.57 -23.77 -9.05
N ASP A 35 -15.40 -24.01 -10.06
CA ASP A 35 -15.61 -23.03 -11.13
C ASP A 35 -16.27 -21.76 -10.56
N VAL A 36 -15.66 -20.59 -10.80
CA VAL A 36 -16.16 -19.29 -10.35
C VAL A 36 -16.46 -18.41 -11.56
N ASP A 37 -17.72 -18.02 -11.71
CA ASP A 37 -18.13 -17.05 -12.73
C ASP A 37 -18.04 -15.62 -12.16
N PHE A 38 -17.13 -14.82 -12.73
CA PHE A 38 -16.97 -13.39 -12.41
C PHE A 38 -17.90 -12.49 -13.23
N GLY A 39 -18.72 -13.06 -14.10
CA GLY A 39 -19.53 -12.31 -15.05
C GLY A 39 -18.75 -11.87 -16.29
N ASN A 40 -19.47 -11.23 -17.22
CA ASN A 40 -18.90 -10.73 -18.49
C ASN A 40 -18.13 -11.79 -19.31
N GLY A 41 -18.47 -13.08 -19.15
CA GLY A 41 -17.82 -14.19 -19.85
C GLY A 41 -16.48 -14.62 -19.23
N ILE A 42 -16.13 -14.13 -18.05
CA ILE A 42 -14.92 -14.50 -17.35
C ILE A 42 -15.27 -15.61 -16.36
N VAL A 43 -14.83 -16.84 -16.65
CA VAL A 43 -14.98 -18.00 -15.77
C VAL A 43 -13.59 -18.52 -15.40
N VAL A 44 -13.31 -18.56 -14.09
CA VAL A 44 -12.11 -19.19 -13.55
C VAL A 44 -12.47 -20.63 -13.21
N LYS A 45 -11.70 -21.57 -13.72
CA LYS A 45 -11.95 -22.99 -13.54
C LYS A 45 -11.34 -23.53 -12.26
N GLU A 46 -11.92 -24.63 -11.74
CA GLU A 46 -11.31 -25.36 -10.64
C GLU A 46 -9.85 -25.69 -10.97
N GLY A 47 -8.96 -25.43 -10.01
CA GLY A 47 -7.51 -25.61 -10.14
C GLY A 47 -6.77 -24.42 -10.75
N ASP A 48 -7.47 -23.42 -11.31
CA ASP A 48 -6.83 -22.22 -11.82
C ASP A 48 -6.23 -21.37 -10.71
N SER A 49 -5.21 -20.60 -11.09
CA SER A 49 -4.53 -19.63 -10.21
C SER A 49 -4.85 -18.20 -10.67
N ILE A 50 -5.21 -17.33 -9.73
CA ILE A 50 -5.57 -15.94 -9.99
C ILE A 50 -4.59 -15.03 -9.28
N GLY A 51 -3.99 -14.07 -9.99
CA GLY A 51 -3.20 -12.99 -9.41
C GLY A 51 -4.10 -11.79 -9.05
N LEU A 52 -4.13 -11.43 -7.78
CA LEU A 52 -4.80 -10.22 -7.28
C LEU A 52 -3.79 -9.08 -7.20
N LEU A 53 -3.89 -8.12 -8.11
CA LEU A 53 -2.92 -7.03 -8.25
C LEU A 53 -3.29 -5.85 -7.33
N LEU A 54 -2.87 -5.90 -6.07
CA LEU A 54 -3.24 -4.94 -5.03
C LEU A 54 -2.73 -3.53 -5.35
N GLY A 55 -1.50 -3.41 -5.83
CA GLY A 55 -0.93 -2.12 -6.23
C GLY A 55 -1.72 -1.44 -7.35
N MET A 56 -2.20 -2.21 -8.33
CA MET A 56 -3.04 -1.70 -9.41
C MET A 56 -4.45 -1.34 -8.89
N ALA A 57 -5.04 -2.17 -8.04
CA ALA A 57 -6.36 -1.89 -7.46
C ALA A 57 -6.35 -0.60 -6.63
N ASN A 58 -5.26 -0.30 -5.93
CA ASN A 58 -5.09 0.95 -5.19
C ASN A 58 -4.90 2.18 -6.10
N ARG A 59 -4.70 1.98 -7.38
CA ARG A 59 -4.57 3.05 -8.40
C ARG A 59 -5.68 3.00 -9.46
N ASP A 60 -6.76 2.30 -9.19
CA ASP A 60 -7.90 2.24 -10.09
C ASP A 60 -8.61 3.60 -10.15
N PRO A 61 -8.68 4.25 -11.33
CA PRO A 61 -9.34 5.56 -11.46
C PRO A 61 -10.86 5.51 -11.24
N SER A 62 -11.46 4.33 -11.29
CA SER A 62 -12.88 4.17 -10.93
C SER A 62 -13.12 4.23 -9.42
N ALA A 63 -12.08 3.92 -8.62
CA ALA A 63 -12.13 3.94 -7.15
C ALA A 63 -11.50 5.19 -6.56
N PHE A 64 -10.46 5.74 -7.19
CA PHE A 64 -9.67 6.85 -6.67
C PHE A 64 -9.55 7.98 -7.70
N ALA A 65 -10.03 9.16 -7.35
CA ALA A 65 -9.75 10.36 -8.14
C ALA A 65 -8.24 10.65 -8.09
N GLU A 66 -7.64 11.03 -9.23
CA GLU A 66 -6.20 11.28 -9.34
C GLU A 66 -5.35 10.16 -8.71
N PRO A 67 -5.46 8.91 -9.19
CA PRO A 67 -4.90 7.74 -8.50
C PRO A 67 -3.36 7.78 -8.39
N ASP A 68 -2.69 8.49 -9.30
CA ASP A 68 -1.23 8.64 -9.33
C ASP A 68 -0.71 9.80 -8.49
N SER A 69 -1.60 10.65 -7.98
CA SER A 69 -1.25 11.74 -7.08
C SER A 69 -1.20 11.27 -5.63
N PHE A 70 -0.17 11.71 -4.88
CA PHE A 70 -0.06 11.47 -3.44
C PHE A 70 -0.86 12.55 -2.68
N LEU A 71 -2.04 12.20 -2.20
CA LEU A 71 -3.00 13.11 -1.58
C LEU A 71 -3.48 12.57 -0.21
N PRO A 72 -2.77 12.85 0.89
CA PRO A 72 -3.16 12.38 2.23
C PRO A 72 -4.56 12.82 2.68
N ASP A 73 -5.07 13.91 2.14
CA ASP A 73 -6.38 14.47 2.50
C ASP A 73 -7.55 13.88 1.67
N ARG A 74 -7.36 12.71 1.05
CA ARG A 74 -8.45 12.06 0.31
C ARG A 74 -9.67 11.81 1.19
N PRO A 75 -10.87 12.08 0.70
CA PRO A 75 -12.10 11.83 1.47
C PRO A 75 -12.36 10.34 1.70
N ASP A 76 -11.96 9.47 0.78
CA ASP A 76 -12.01 8.01 0.93
C ASP A 76 -10.59 7.45 0.83
N GLN A 77 -10.11 6.90 1.95
CA GLN A 77 -8.77 6.32 2.07
C GLN A 77 -8.80 4.79 2.15
N LYS A 78 -9.94 4.17 1.82
CA LYS A 78 -10.03 2.71 1.79
C LYS A 78 -9.11 2.16 0.70
N ASN A 79 -8.09 1.43 1.11
CA ASN A 79 -7.16 0.77 0.21
C ASN A 79 -7.11 -0.73 0.50
N VAL A 80 -6.56 -1.51 -0.42
CA VAL A 80 -6.47 -2.97 -0.32
C VAL A 80 -5.07 -3.48 0.00
N SER A 81 -4.16 -2.62 0.49
CA SER A 81 -2.77 -3.00 0.80
C SER A 81 -2.65 -4.09 1.86
N PHE A 82 -3.66 -4.19 2.73
CA PHE A 82 -3.79 -5.28 3.71
C PHE A 82 -4.77 -6.38 3.28
N GLY A 83 -5.15 -6.40 2.00
CA GLY A 83 -6.17 -7.32 1.49
C GLY A 83 -7.58 -6.95 1.92
N ALA A 84 -8.51 -7.91 1.76
CA ALA A 84 -9.92 -7.75 2.13
C ALA A 84 -10.56 -9.10 2.46
N GLY A 85 -11.79 -9.07 3.02
CA GLY A 85 -12.58 -10.25 3.32
C GLY A 85 -11.96 -11.11 4.43
N ILE A 86 -12.15 -12.43 4.33
CA ILE A 86 -11.69 -13.39 5.34
C ILE A 86 -10.17 -13.50 5.47
N HIS A 87 -9.43 -12.99 4.48
CA HIS A 87 -7.97 -12.95 4.47
C HIS A 87 -7.41 -11.56 4.79
N PHE A 88 -8.22 -10.63 5.30
CA PHE A 88 -7.72 -9.34 5.75
C PHE A 88 -6.56 -9.53 6.75
N CYS A 89 -5.51 -8.75 6.58
CA CYS A 89 -4.29 -8.87 7.37
C CYS A 89 -4.56 -8.66 8.87
N ILE A 90 -4.30 -9.67 9.69
CA ILE A 90 -4.48 -9.60 11.16
C ILE A 90 -3.52 -8.58 11.79
N GLY A 91 -2.35 -8.35 11.17
CA GLY A 91 -1.34 -7.38 11.62
C GLY A 91 -1.62 -5.93 11.22
N ALA A 92 -2.67 -5.65 10.43
CA ALA A 92 -2.93 -4.31 9.91
C ALA A 92 -3.05 -3.21 10.99
N PRO A 93 -3.72 -3.42 12.13
CA PRO A 93 -3.76 -2.42 13.20
C PRO A 93 -2.39 -2.10 13.79
N LEU A 94 -1.57 -3.14 14.01
CA LEU A 94 -0.21 -2.98 14.54
C LEU A 94 0.68 -2.25 13.53
N ALA A 95 0.68 -2.65 12.27
CA ALA A 95 1.47 -2.00 11.22
C ALA A 95 1.12 -0.51 11.07
N ARG A 96 -0.16 -0.15 11.14
CA ARG A 96 -0.60 1.25 11.13
C ARG A 96 -0.07 2.05 12.32
N LEU A 97 -0.17 1.47 13.51
CA LEU A 97 0.35 2.09 14.73
C LEU A 97 1.86 2.31 14.67
N GLU A 98 2.59 1.29 14.22
CA GLU A 98 4.05 1.36 14.06
C GLU A 98 4.46 2.43 13.03
N LEU A 99 3.81 2.47 11.86
CA LEU A 99 4.10 3.47 10.84
C LEU A 99 3.81 4.89 11.31
N GLN A 100 2.64 5.13 11.93
CA GLN A 100 2.27 6.45 12.44
C GLN A 100 3.27 6.93 13.50
N THR A 101 3.65 6.04 14.42
CA THR A 101 4.55 6.37 15.51
C THR A 101 5.98 6.56 15.02
N SER A 102 6.50 5.61 14.25
CA SER A 102 7.91 5.62 13.82
C SER A 102 8.20 6.77 12.86
N LEU A 103 7.32 7.02 11.88
CA LEU A 103 7.53 8.11 10.92
C LEU A 103 7.43 9.49 11.60
N LYS A 104 6.51 9.66 12.55
CA LYS A 104 6.42 10.87 13.33
C LYS A 104 7.74 11.13 14.08
N VAL A 105 8.22 10.16 14.86
CA VAL A 105 9.46 10.27 15.62
C VAL A 105 10.67 10.49 14.70
N LEU A 106 10.70 9.79 13.56
CA LEU A 106 11.78 9.92 12.58
C LEU A 106 11.90 11.35 12.05
N PHE A 107 10.80 11.94 11.59
CA PHE A 107 10.81 13.29 11.00
C PHE A 107 10.85 14.40 12.06
N GLU A 108 10.47 14.14 13.29
CA GLU A 108 10.72 15.06 14.42
C GLU A 108 12.21 15.10 14.76
N ARG A 109 12.87 13.93 14.81
CA ARG A 109 14.29 13.82 15.17
C ARG A 109 15.22 14.27 14.05
N TYR A 110 14.83 14.02 12.80
CA TYR A 110 15.63 14.32 11.61
C TYR A 110 14.83 15.16 10.60
N PRO A 111 14.61 16.44 10.87
CA PRO A 111 13.77 17.30 10.01
C PRO A 111 14.36 17.54 8.63
N GLY A 112 15.67 17.34 8.45
CA GLY A 112 16.40 17.44 7.19
C GLY A 112 16.46 16.12 6.39
N LEU A 113 15.89 15.04 6.91
CA LEU A 113 15.96 13.71 6.29
C LEU A 113 15.43 13.75 4.86
N ARG A 114 16.26 13.32 3.92
CA ARG A 114 15.92 13.21 2.49
C ARG A 114 16.71 12.09 1.83
N ALA A 115 16.15 11.52 0.76
CA ALA A 115 16.88 10.63 -0.11
C ALA A 115 17.97 11.41 -0.87
N VAL A 116 19.13 10.80 -1.06
CA VAL A 116 20.27 11.40 -1.79
C VAL A 116 20.43 10.84 -3.20
N GLU A 117 19.77 9.73 -3.47
CA GLU A 117 19.72 9.08 -4.78
C GLU A 117 18.37 8.38 -4.95
N GLU A 118 18.04 7.97 -6.17
CA GLU A 118 16.86 7.16 -6.44
C GLU A 118 16.98 5.81 -5.73
N PRO A 119 15.91 5.35 -5.07
CA PRO A 119 15.92 4.05 -4.38
C PRO A 119 16.06 2.90 -5.36
N THR A 120 16.77 1.84 -4.96
CA THR A 120 16.89 0.61 -5.72
C THR A 120 15.89 -0.41 -5.20
N TYR A 121 15.05 -0.94 -6.09
CA TYR A 121 14.04 -1.94 -5.75
C TYR A 121 14.52 -3.35 -6.04
N ARG A 122 14.02 -4.30 -5.25
CA ARG A 122 14.23 -5.73 -5.47
C ARG A 122 13.45 -6.19 -6.69
N ASN A 123 14.03 -7.11 -7.45
CA ASN A 123 13.31 -7.79 -8.53
C ASN A 123 12.38 -8.87 -7.96
N SER A 124 11.20 -8.47 -7.52
CA SER A 124 10.19 -9.35 -6.92
C SER A 124 8.79 -8.91 -7.35
N PHE A 125 7.95 -9.87 -7.74
CA PHE A 125 6.56 -9.62 -8.13
C PHE A 125 5.62 -9.43 -6.92
N HIS A 126 5.92 -10.04 -5.78
CA HIS A 126 5.05 -10.03 -4.61
C HIS A 126 5.32 -8.81 -3.73
N PHE A 127 6.59 -8.59 -3.41
CA PHE A 127 7.00 -7.52 -2.51
C PHE A 127 7.66 -6.37 -3.27
N HIS A 128 7.09 -5.18 -3.15
CA HIS A 128 7.69 -3.96 -3.63
C HIS A 128 8.66 -3.40 -2.57
N GLY A 129 9.74 -4.12 -2.35
CA GLY A 129 10.72 -3.82 -1.33
C GLY A 129 12.00 -3.20 -1.89
N LEU A 130 12.59 -2.30 -1.11
CA LEU A 130 13.86 -1.69 -1.45
C LEU A 130 15.02 -2.65 -1.16
N GLU A 131 16.02 -2.66 -2.04
CA GLU A 131 17.37 -3.20 -1.72
C GLU A 131 18.16 -2.17 -0.92
N ARG A 132 18.03 -0.89 -1.34
CA ARG A 132 18.78 0.22 -0.76
C ARG A 132 17.99 1.51 -0.84
N LEU A 133 18.01 2.26 0.26
CA LEU A 133 17.55 3.63 0.34
C LEU A 133 18.64 4.46 1.06
N MET A 134 19.37 5.22 0.29
CA MET A 134 20.40 6.11 0.84
C MET A 134 19.78 7.45 1.24
N VAL A 135 20.03 7.84 2.48
CA VAL A 135 19.48 9.07 3.05
C VAL A 135 20.56 9.92 3.69
N THR A 136 20.30 11.22 3.80
CA THR A 136 21.08 12.16 4.61
C THR A 136 20.15 12.88 5.58
N VAL A 137 20.72 13.35 6.68
CA VAL A 137 20.03 14.11 7.74
C VAL A 137 20.54 15.52 7.81
#